data_521a6dea15fa8d6370b4814a717177d3
#
_entry.id   521a6dea15fa8d6370b4814a717177d3
#
_cell.length_a   1.000
_cell.length_b   1.000
_cell.length_c   1.000
_cell.angle_alpha   90.00
_cell.angle_beta   90.00
_cell.angle_gamma   90.00
#
_symmetry.space_group_name_H-M   'P 1'
#
loop_
_entity.id
_entity.type
_entity.pdbx_description
1 polymer ?
#
loop_
_entity_poly.entity_id
_entity_poly.type
_entity_poly.pdbx_seq_one_letter_code
_entity_poly.pdbx_strand_id
1 'polypeptide(L)'
;VYDKPYLRQTTGGTTVGGYIDHELFWNDKAKTFDQHRFIPFLFSEVSDRIHVAAEIEFEHGGNVGGDGEIKLEFATLDIAFHEAVSLRGGVILSPLGRFNLIHDSPLNDLTNRPLMAREIVPTTLSESGMGLFGTFYPSEAAVMGYELYVVNGFDEAAATGLRSGRGSQKLDNNEEKSIVGRLNYSPSLGLDLGGSFHVGAYDDSGEDNLSIFAVDASWNRGPLDMRG
;
A
#
# COMPACT_ATOMS: atom_id res chain seq x y z
N VAL A 1 5.26 1.77 -5.33
CA VAL A 1 4.22 1.02 -6.04
C VAL A 1 4.75 0.42 -7.34
N TYR A 2 5.53 1.16 -8.12
CA TYR A 2 6.05 0.70 -9.42
C TYR A 2 7.34 -0.13 -9.33
N ASP A 3 8.01 -0.14 -8.21
CA ASP A 3 9.30 -0.79 -8.00
C ASP A 3 9.13 -2.23 -7.48
N LYS A 4 8.42 -3.05 -8.27
CA LYS A 4 8.17 -4.45 -7.96
C LYS A 4 9.20 -5.31 -8.72
N PRO A 5 10.03 -6.11 -8.04
CA PRO A 5 11.15 -6.84 -8.66
C PRO A 5 10.73 -7.94 -9.64
N TYR A 6 9.47 -8.31 -9.65
CA TYR A 6 8.90 -9.35 -10.52
C TYR A 6 8.10 -8.79 -11.71
N LEU A 7 8.06 -7.45 -11.90
CA LEU A 7 7.48 -6.86 -13.11
C LEU A 7 8.40 -7.08 -14.31
N ARG A 8 7.83 -7.52 -15.41
CA ARG A 8 8.53 -7.66 -16.69
C ARG A 8 7.91 -6.74 -17.72
N GLN A 9 8.74 -5.91 -18.32
CA GLN A 9 8.30 -5.03 -19.38
C GLN A 9 7.88 -5.86 -20.61
N THR A 10 6.69 -5.58 -21.13
CA THR A 10 6.18 -6.12 -22.39
C THR A 10 6.31 -5.07 -23.50
N THR A 11 6.15 -5.46 -24.74
CA THR A 11 6.14 -4.52 -25.86
C THR A 11 4.93 -3.59 -25.77
N GLY A 12 5.15 -2.27 -25.94
CA GLY A 12 4.05 -1.29 -26.00
C GLY A 12 3.85 -0.46 -24.74
N GLY A 13 4.89 -0.30 -23.89
CA GLY A 13 4.80 0.54 -22.69
C GLY A 13 3.95 -0.03 -21.55
N THR A 14 3.43 -1.26 -21.71
CA THR A 14 2.66 -1.94 -20.68
C THR A 14 3.44 -3.12 -20.11
N THR A 15 3.49 -3.20 -18.80
CA THR A 15 4.09 -4.31 -18.07
C THR A 15 2.98 -5.08 -17.34
N VAL A 16 3.02 -6.40 -17.44
CA VAL A 16 2.13 -7.28 -16.70
C VAL A 16 3.00 -8.19 -15.84
N GLY A 17 2.62 -8.35 -14.59
CA GLY A 17 3.32 -9.21 -13.63
C GLY A 17 2.36 -9.76 -12.59
N GLY A 18 2.90 -10.26 -11.51
CA GLY A 18 2.12 -10.76 -10.41
C GLY A 18 2.77 -11.95 -9.73
N TYR A 19 2.08 -12.52 -8.77
CA TYR A 19 2.50 -13.73 -8.07
C TYR A 19 1.31 -14.61 -7.68
N ILE A 20 1.63 -15.83 -7.30
CA ILE A 20 0.70 -16.80 -6.72
C ILE A 20 1.27 -17.20 -5.36
N ASP A 21 0.41 -17.18 -4.35
CA ASP A 21 0.69 -17.68 -3.02
C ASP A 21 -0.25 -18.85 -2.73
N HIS A 22 0.32 -20.03 -2.52
CA HIS A 22 -0.42 -21.24 -2.30
C HIS A 22 0.11 -21.95 -1.05
N GLU A 23 -0.77 -22.19 -0.09
CA GLU A 23 -0.40 -22.67 1.23
C GLU A 23 -0.90 -24.10 1.50
N LEU A 24 -0.17 -24.82 2.33
CA LEU A 24 -0.61 -26.08 2.92
C LEU A 24 -0.71 -25.92 4.43
N PHE A 25 -1.91 -25.94 4.96
CA PHE A 25 -2.15 -26.04 6.40
C PHE A 25 -2.16 -27.50 6.82
N TRP A 26 -1.27 -27.84 7.75
CA TRP A 26 -1.17 -29.19 8.30
C TRP A 26 -1.02 -29.11 9.82
N ASN A 27 -2.11 -29.25 10.51
CA ASN A 27 -2.15 -29.28 11.98
C ASN A 27 -3.26 -30.22 12.46
N ASP A 28 -3.47 -30.32 13.78
CA ASP A 28 -4.48 -31.19 14.38
C ASP A 28 -5.92 -30.81 14.04
N LYS A 29 -6.16 -29.59 13.58
CA LYS A 29 -7.50 -29.05 13.28
C LYS A 29 -7.81 -29.04 11.78
N ALA A 30 -6.78 -28.90 10.93
CA ALA A 30 -6.96 -28.77 9.50
C ALA A 30 -5.81 -29.41 8.73
N LYS A 31 -6.14 -30.05 7.62
CA LYS A 31 -5.21 -30.57 6.61
C LYS A 31 -5.78 -30.17 5.26
N THR A 32 -5.38 -28.99 4.78
CA THR A 32 -5.98 -28.39 3.59
C THR A 32 -4.97 -27.61 2.77
N PHE A 33 -5.19 -27.60 1.47
CA PHE A 33 -4.54 -26.65 0.56
C PHE A 33 -5.38 -25.42 0.46
N ASP A 34 -4.72 -24.27 0.44
CA ASP A 34 -5.34 -22.95 0.28
C ASP A 34 -4.70 -22.21 -0.89
N GLN A 35 -5.49 -21.80 -1.86
CA GLN A 35 -5.10 -20.81 -2.86
C GLN A 35 -5.16 -19.43 -2.20
N HIS A 36 -4.15 -19.14 -1.37
CA HIS A 36 -4.15 -17.96 -0.51
C HIS A 36 -4.27 -16.68 -1.34
N ARG A 37 -3.40 -16.50 -2.36
CA ARG A 37 -3.47 -15.32 -3.23
C ARG A 37 -3.13 -15.63 -4.68
N PHE A 38 -3.84 -14.95 -5.58
CA PHE A 38 -3.43 -14.73 -6.96
C PHE A 38 -3.50 -13.23 -7.24
N ILE A 39 -2.35 -12.62 -7.49
CA ILE A 39 -2.20 -11.16 -7.59
C ILE A 39 -1.64 -10.80 -8.96
N PRO A 40 -2.46 -10.43 -9.94
CA PRO A 40 -2.01 -9.81 -11.18
C PRO A 40 -1.73 -8.32 -10.99
N PHE A 41 -0.60 -7.86 -11.57
CA PHE A 41 -0.23 -6.45 -11.67
C PHE A 41 -0.34 -5.97 -13.09
N LEU A 42 -0.80 -4.75 -13.26
CA LEU A 42 -0.75 -4.00 -14.51
C LEU A 42 -0.02 -2.68 -14.26
N PHE A 43 0.96 -2.39 -15.10
CA PHE A 43 1.60 -1.08 -15.17
C PHE A 43 1.65 -0.65 -16.62
N SER A 44 1.22 0.59 -16.94
CA SER A 44 1.22 1.12 -18.28
C SER A 44 1.73 2.55 -18.34
N GLU A 45 2.72 2.78 -19.17
CA GLU A 45 3.17 4.11 -19.58
C GLU A 45 2.29 4.56 -20.75
N VAL A 46 1.25 5.35 -20.46
CA VAL A 46 0.34 5.90 -21.47
C VAL A 46 1.04 6.98 -22.29
N SER A 47 1.91 7.74 -21.64
CA SER A 47 2.82 8.70 -22.26
C SER A 47 4.00 8.97 -21.32
N ASP A 48 4.98 9.76 -21.75
CA ASP A 48 6.14 10.18 -20.93
C ASP A 48 5.76 10.81 -19.58
N ARG A 49 4.50 11.23 -19.42
CA ARG A 49 4.00 11.92 -18.23
C ARG A 49 2.82 11.24 -17.55
N ILE A 50 2.18 10.29 -18.22
CA ILE A 50 0.96 9.65 -17.73
C ILE A 50 1.22 8.17 -17.54
N HIS A 51 1.08 7.71 -16.30
CA HIS A 51 1.28 6.33 -15.91
C HIS A 51 0.01 5.82 -15.23
N VAL A 52 -0.31 4.56 -15.48
CA VAL A 52 -1.41 3.84 -14.84
C VAL A 52 -0.85 2.58 -14.19
N ALA A 53 -1.25 2.33 -12.97
CA ALA A 53 -0.91 1.09 -12.27
C ALA A 53 -2.13 0.52 -11.56
N ALA A 54 -2.25 -0.80 -11.57
CA ALA A 54 -3.31 -1.50 -10.85
C ALA A 54 -2.82 -2.85 -10.32
N GLU A 55 -3.38 -3.24 -9.19
CA GLU A 55 -3.19 -4.53 -8.56
C GLU A 55 -4.53 -5.08 -8.12
N ILE A 56 -4.83 -6.32 -8.51
CA ILE A 56 -6.07 -7.01 -8.18
C ILE A 56 -5.72 -8.23 -7.34
N GLU A 57 -6.27 -8.33 -6.15
CA GLU A 57 -6.12 -9.47 -5.28
C GLU A 57 -7.30 -10.43 -5.43
N PHE A 58 -6.99 -11.70 -5.67
CA PHE A 58 -7.94 -12.81 -5.58
C PHE A 58 -7.51 -13.66 -4.38
N GLU A 59 -8.23 -13.57 -3.26
CA GLU A 59 -8.00 -14.42 -2.08
C GLU A 59 -8.89 -15.65 -2.11
N HIS A 60 -8.36 -16.78 -1.64
CA HIS A 60 -9.05 -18.06 -1.50
C HIS A 60 -9.82 -18.50 -2.76
N GLY A 61 -9.18 -18.32 -3.93
CA GLY A 61 -9.75 -18.66 -5.24
C GLY A 61 -10.77 -17.65 -5.78
N GLY A 62 -10.95 -16.50 -5.13
CA GLY A 62 -11.85 -15.44 -5.60
C GLY A 62 -13.33 -15.80 -5.56
N ASN A 63 -13.73 -16.77 -4.74
CA ASN A 63 -15.11 -17.21 -4.63
C ASN A 63 -15.95 -16.21 -3.82
N VAL A 64 -16.49 -15.22 -4.51
CA VAL A 64 -17.35 -14.18 -3.91
C VAL A 64 -18.64 -14.82 -3.35
N GLY A 65 -18.88 -14.61 -2.05
CA GLY A 65 -20.01 -15.22 -1.34
C GLY A 65 -19.68 -16.55 -0.64
N GLY A 66 -18.42 -17.03 -0.77
CA GLY A 66 -17.80 -18.04 0.05
C GLY A 66 -16.74 -17.44 0.99
N ASP A 67 -15.64 -18.13 1.17
CA ASP A 67 -14.51 -17.66 1.98
C ASP A 67 -13.53 -16.78 1.18
N GLY A 68 -13.75 -16.60 -0.13
CA GLY A 68 -12.87 -15.86 -1.03
C GLY A 68 -13.27 -14.40 -1.22
N GLU A 69 -12.28 -13.57 -1.56
CA GLU A 69 -12.46 -12.14 -1.86
C GLU A 69 -11.80 -11.80 -3.21
N ILE A 70 -12.38 -10.84 -3.92
CA ILE A 70 -11.73 -10.15 -5.05
C ILE A 70 -11.68 -8.67 -4.68
N LYS A 71 -10.47 -8.13 -4.61
CA LYS A 71 -10.24 -6.76 -4.17
C LYS A 71 -9.31 -6.03 -5.14
N LEU A 72 -9.62 -4.77 -5.40
CA LEU A 72 -8.69 -3.85 -6.03
C LEU A 72 -7.78 -3.28 -4.93
N GLU A 73 -6.53 -3.73 -4.87
CA GLU A 73 -5.60 -3.24 -3.85
C GLU A 73 -5.16 -1.81 -4.14
N PHE A 74 -4.86 -1.52 -5.40
CA PHE A 74 -4.74 -0.14 -5.87
C PHE A 74 -5.08 -0.06 -7.36
N ALA A 75 -5.50 1.13 -7.78
CA ALA A 75 -5.63 1.51 -9.18
C ALA A 75 -5.40 3.01 -9.29
N THR A 76 -4.26 3.42 -9.79
CA THR A 76 -3.84 4.82 -9.80
C THR A 76 -3.53 5.31 -11.20
N LEU A 77 -3.82 6.59 -11.40
CA LEU A 77 -3.36 7.39 -12.53
C LEU A 77 -2.42 8.46 -11.99
N ASP A 78 -1.20 8.46 -12.50
CA ASP A 78 -0.17 9.44 -12.15
C ASP A 78 0.09 10.38 -13.32
N ILE A 79 0.24 11.67 -13.01
CA ILE A 79 0.62 12.70 -13.97
C ILE A 79 1.91 13.36 -13.48
N ALA A 80 3.01 13.12 -14.17
CA ALA A 80 4.32 13.68 -13.86
C ALA A 80 4.46 15.09 -14.44
N PHE A 81 4.68 16.07 -13.58
CA PHE A 81 5.00 17.45 -13.96
C PHE A 81 6.50 17.70 -13.87
N HIS A 82 7.12 17.19 -12.82
CA HIS A 82 8.54 17.29 -12.50
C HIS A 82 8.90 16.13 -11.57
N GLU A 83 10.17 15.75 -11.47
CA GLU A 83 10.63 14.71 -10.52
C GLU A 83 10.18 15.00 -9.08
N ALA A 84 10.20 16.27 -8.70
CA ALA A 84 9.76 16.71 -7.38
C ALA A 84 8.24 16.88 -7.23
N VAL A 85 7.46 16.82 -8.31
CA VAL A 85 6.01 17.07 -8.26
C VAL A 85 5.29 16.21 -9.30
N SER A 86 4.50 15.29 -8.82
CA SER A 86 3.55 14.49 -9.59
C SER A 86 2.20 14.45 -8.88
N LEU A 87 1.13 14.40 -9.66
CA LEU A 87 -0.22 14.18 -9.15
C LEU A 87 -0.55 12.69 -9.25
N ARG A 88 -1.15 12.14 -8.23
CA ARG A 88 -1.75 10.79 -8.20
C ARG A 88 -3.20 10.87 -7.82
N GLY A 89 -4.06 10.09 -8.50
CA GLY A 89 -5.46 9.92 -8.13
C GLY A 89 -5.94 8.50 -8.39
N GLY A 90 -6.96 8.07 -7.65
CA GLY A 90 -7.56 6.74 -7.78
C GLY A 90 -7.68 6.01 -6.45
N VAL A 91 -7.65 4.68 -6.48
CA VAL A 91 -7.51 3.85 -5.29
C VAL A 91 -6.01 3.77 -4.97
N ILE A 92 -5.61 4.40 -3.90
CA ILE A 92 -4.22 4.60 -3.50
C ILE A 92 -3.90 3.62 -2.38
N LEU A 93 -2.80 2.88 -2.52
CA LEU A 93 -2.24 2.16 -1.39
C LEU A 93 -1.71 3.18 -0.39
N SER A 94 -2.36 3.27 0.77
CA SER A 94 -2.09 4.30 1.77
C SER A 94 -0.62 4.27 2.22
N PRO A 95 0.13 5.39 2.16
CA PRO A 95 1.55 5.41 2.50
C PRO A 95 1.80 5.40 4.02
N LEU A 96 0.92 4.76 4.78
CA LEU A 96 0.97 4.64 6.22
C LEU A 96 1.84 3.45 6.64
N GLY A 97 3.05 3.75 7.12
CA GLY A 97 4.07 2.77 7.42
C GLY A 97 4.65 2.09 6.15
N ARG A 98 5.90 1.64 6.24
CA ARG A 98 6.57 1.00 5.12
C ARG A 98 5.90 -0.33 4.73
N PHE A 99 5.48 -1.12 5.73
CA PHE A 99 4.95 -2.45 5.48
C PHE A 99 3.69 -2.43 4.61
N ASN A 100 2.83 -1.43 4.73
CA ASN A 100 1.65 -1.31 3.88
C ASN A 100 2.01 -1.18 2.39
N LEU A 101 3.15 -0.57 2.08
CA LEU A 101 3.60 -0.36 0.70
C LEU A 101 4.32 -1.57 0.08
N ILE A 102 4.85 -2.48 0.92
CA ILE A 102 5.67 -3.63 0.49
C ILE A 102 5.17 -4.95 1.09
N HIS A 103 3.86 -5.06 1.30
CA HIS A 103 3.23 -6.18 2.02
C HIS A 103 3.10 -7.47 1.22
N ASP A 104 3.52 -7.47 -0.03
CA ASP A 104 3.42 -8.64 -0.93
C ASP A 104 4.14 -9.87 -0.38
N SER A 105 3.52 -11.04 -0.48
CA SER A 105 4.07 -12.30 0.04
C SER A 105 5.51 -12.58 -0.41
N PRO A 106 5.91 -12.34 -1.68
CA PRO A 106 7.31 -12.55 -2.09
C PRO A 106 8.33 -11.62 -1.44
N LEU A 107 7.89 -10.54 -0.78
CA LEU A 107 8.75 -9.58 -0.08
C LEU A 107 8.79 -9.81 1.44
N ASN A 108 7.99 -10.75 1.93
CA ASN A 108 7.93 -11.11 3.34
C ASN A 108 8.87 -12.26 3.66
N ASP A 109 9.68 -12.12 4.70
CA ASP A 109 10.57 -13.17 5.18
C ASP A 109 9.83 -14.24 6.01
N LEU A 110 8.62 -13.94 6.47
CA LEU A 110 7.77 -14.82 7.28
C LEU A 110 6.40 -14.99 6.62
N THR A 111 5.78 -16.14 6.83
CA THR A 111 4.43 -16.45 6.32
C THR A 111 3.35 -15.51 6.87
N ASN A 112 3.48 -15.08 8.12
CA ASN A 112 2.52 -14.18 8.72
C ASN A 112 2.99 -12.73 8.69
N ARG A 113 2.07 -11.82 8.36
CA ARG A 113 2.28 -10.37 8.47
C ARG A 113 2.59 -9.98 9.92
N PRO A 114 3.47 -8.98 10.17
CA PRO A 114 3.74 -8.47 11.52
C PRO A 114 2.45 -8.05 12.24
N LEU A 115 2.42 -8.20 13.57
CA LEU A 115 1.25 -7.84 14.38
C LEU A 115 0.82 -6.38 14.17
N MET A 116 1.77 -5.46 14.09
CA MET A 116 1.54 -4.05 13.80
C MET A 116 0.75 -3.86 12.49
N ALA A 117 1.09 -4.62 11.43
CA ALA A 117 0.43 -4.54 10.14
C ALA A 117 -0.96 -5.23 10.12
N ARG A 118 -1.29 -6.00 11.13
CA ARG A 118 -2.62 -6.61 11.24
C ARG A 118 -3.58 -5.77 12.08
N GLU A 119 -3.08 -5.11 13.13
CA GLU A 119 -3.90 -4.50 14.17
C GLU A 119 -3.89 -2.96 14.13
N ILE A 120 -2.74 -2.32 13.83
CA ILE A 120 -2.60 -0.86 13.90
C ILE A 120 -2.63 -0.23 12.51
N VAL A 121 -1.82 -0.74 11.58
CA VAL A 121 -1.91 -0.34 10.16
C VAL A 121 -2.58 -1.51 9.44
N PRO A 122 -3.90 -1.47 9.21
CA PRO A 122 -4.65 -2.64 8.77
C PRO A 122 -4.35 -2.98 7.31
N THR A 123 -3.16 -3.52 7.07
CA THR A 123 -2.65 -3.90 5.75
C THR A 123 -3.52 -5.02 5.13
N THR A 124 -4.06 -4.89 3.91
CA THR A 124 -3.77 -3.80 2.97
C THR A 124 -4.73 -2.64 3.23
N LEU A 125 -4.20 -1.48 3.56
CA LEU A 125 -4.98 -0.26 3.64
C LEU A 125 -4.89 0.47 2.31
N SER A 126 -6.01 0.56 1.61
CA SER A 126 -6.18 1.27 0.34
C SER A 126 -7.32 2.26 0.47
N GLU A 127 -7.16 3.44 -0.10
CA GLU A 127 -8.09 4.54 0.06
C GLU A 127 -8.33 5.25 -1.26
N SER A 128 -9.57 5.63 -1.54
CA SER A 128 -9.90 6.47 -2.69
C SER A 128 -9.54 7.92 -2.40
N GLY A 129 -8.77 8.54 -3.29
CA GLY A 129 -8.32 9.90 -3.09
C GLY A 129 -7.39 10.41 -4.18
N MET A 130 -6.77 11.56 -3.88
CA MET A 130 -5.77 12.17 -4.75
C MET A 130 -4.79 13.04 -3.96
N GLY A 131 -3.64 13.32 -4.56
CA GLY A 131 -2.66 14.23 -3.98
C GLY A 131 -1.35 14.24 -4.74
N LEU A 132 -0.32 14.70 -4.07
CA LEU A 132 0.98 14.95 -4.66
C LEU A 132 2.03 13.98 -4.10
N PHE A 133 2.98 13.64 -4.95
CA PHE A 133 4.18 12.93 -4.56
C PHE A 133 5.38 13.42 -5.38
N GLY A 134 6.58 13.15 -4.88
CA GLY A 134 7.79 13.53 -5.60
C GLY A 134 9.06 13.10 -4.91
N THR A 135 10.18 13.34 -5.59
CA THR A 135 11.51 12.99 -5.14
C THR A 135 12.45 14.18 -5.25
N PHE A 136 13.29 14.35 -4.23
CA PHE A 136 14.35 15.35 -4.16
C PHE A 136 15.68 14.65 -3.94
N TYR A 137 16.75 15.28 -4.41
CA TYR A 137 18.13 14.82 -4.26
C TYR A 137 18.94 15.86 -3.47
N PRO A 138 18.88 15.80 -2.10
CA PRO A 138 19.59 16.78 -1.27
C PRO A 138 21.11 16.79 -1.45
N SER A 139 21.68 15.66 -1.86
CA SER A 139 23.09 15.50 -2.24
C SER A 139 23.24 14.36 -3.25
N GLU A 140 24.46 14.15 -3.77
CA GLU A 140 24.77 13.03 -4.69
C GLU A 140 24.49 11.64 -4.07
N ALA A 141 24.54 11.52 -2.75
CA ALA A 141 24.32 10.25 -2.05
C ALA A 141 22.94 10.14 -1.39
N ALA A 142 22.18 11.24 -1.29
CA ALA A 142 20.95 11.29 -0.52
C ALA A 142 19.74 11.45 -1.43
N VAL A 143 18.69 10.71 -1.11
CA VAL A 143 17.38 10.78 -1.76
C VAL A 143 16.31 11.04 -0.70
N MET A 144 15.37 11.93 -1.00
CA MET A 144 14.22 12.22 -0.16
C MET A 144 12.95 12.16 -1.01
N GLY A 145 12.00 11.32 -0.61
CA GLY A 145 10.69 11.21 -1.24
C GLY A 145 9.57 11.66 -0.32
N TYR A 146 8.50 12.15 -0.88
CA TYR A 146 7.28 12.47 -0.15
C TYR A 146 6.03 12.01 -0.88
N GLU A 147 5.01 11.71 -0.11
CA GLU A 147 3.64 11.46 -0.56
C GLU A 147 2.69 12.19 0.37
N LEU A 148 1.69 12.88 -0.18
CA LEU A 148 0.66 13.59 0.58
C LEU A 148 -0.65 13.51 -0.18
N TYR A 149 -1.65 12.87 0.41
CA TYR A 149 -2.93 12.61 -0.22
C TYR A 149 -4.09 13.06 0.66
N VAL A 150 -5.17 13.50 0.02
CA VAL A 150 -6.50 13.66 0.60
C VAL A 150 -7.31 12.44 0.18
N VAL A 151 -7.87 11.73 1.15
CA VAL A 151 -8.54 10.44 0.96
C VAL A 151 -9.87 10.40 1.72
N ASN A 152 -10.71 9.41 1.43
CA ASN A 152 -11.96 9.22 2.18
C ASN A 152 -11.72 8.90 3.66
N GLY A 153 -10.71 8.05 3.96
CA GLY A 153 -10.37 7.73 5.34
C GLY A 153 -11.03 6.46 5.87
N PHE A 154 -11.00 6.34 7.19
CA PHE A 154 -11.64 5.24 7.92
C PHE A 154 -13.13 5.54 8.10
N ASP A 155 -13.94 4.49 8.28
CA ASP A 155 -15.34 4.59 8.64
C ASP A 155 -15.60 4.27 10.13
N GLU A 156 -16.85 4.44 10.59
CA GLU A 156 -17.27 4.29 11.98
C GLU A 156 -16.94 2.91 12.59
N ALA A 157 -16.79 1.88 11.78
CA ALA A 157 -16.39 0.56 12.27
C ALA A 157 -14.96 0.55 12.86
N ALA A 158 -14.16 1.60 12.63
CA ALA A 158 -12.86 1.80 13.27
C ALA A 158 -12.95 1.84 14.81
N ALA A 159 -14.07 2.25 15.37
CA ALA A 159 -14.33 2.20 16.82
C ALA A 159 -14.29 0.76 17.39
N THR A 160 -14.54 -0.24 16.57
CA THR A 160 -14.48 -1.66 16.95
C THR A 160 -13.15 -2.35 16.61
N GLY A 161 -12.31 -1.66 15.84
CA GLY A 161 -10.99 -2.13 15.40
C GLY A 161 -10.60 -1.53 14.05
N LEU A 162 -9.40 -1.03 13.92
CA LEU A 162 -8.94 -0.29 12.73
C LEU A 162 -9.10 -1.09 11.42
N ARG A 163 -8.93 -2.42 11.46
CA ARG A 163 -9.13 -3.26 10.27
C ARG A 163 -10.57 -3.25 9.78
N SER A 164 -11.52 -3.22 10.70
CA SER A 164 -12.96 -3.18 10.37
C SER A 164 -13.36 -1.83 9.77
N GLY A 165 -12.68 -0.77 10.15
CA GLY A 165 -12.94 0.60 9.69
C GLY A 165 -12.21 0.99 8.40
N ARG A 166 -11.62 0.04 7.66
CA ARG A 166 -11.11 0.34 6.31
C ARG A 166 -12.27 0.76 5.42
N GLY A 167 -12.33 2.04 5.10
CA GLY A 167 -13.45 2.68 4.44
C GLY A 167 -13.76 2.14 3.04
N SER A 168 -14.91 2.53 2.54
CA SER A 168 -15.36 2.16 1.21
C SER A 168 -14.57 2.90 0.12
N GLN A 169 -14.23 2.20 -0.97
CA GLN A 169 -13.63 2.82 -2.15
C GLN A 169 -14.64 3.63 -2.99
N LYS A 170 -15.93 3.57 -2.65
CA LYS A 170 -17.02 4.22 -3.40
C LYS A 170 -17.67 5.37 -2.65
N LEU A 171 -17.95 5.16 -1.37
CA LEU A 171 -18.71 6.09 -0.54
C LEU A 171 -17.92 6.41 0.71
N ASP A 172 -17.85 7.69 1.04
CA ASP A 172 -17.44 8.14 2.34
C ASP A 172 -18.63 8.10 3.29
N ASN A 173 -18.41 7.80 4.55
CA ASN A 173 -19.45 7.77 5.56
C ASN A 173 -19.81 9.18 6.09
N ASN A 174 -18.95 10.16 5.86
CA ASN A 174 -19.16 11.55 6.27
C ASN A 174 -18.67 12.53 5.17
N GLU A 175 -18.78 13.84 5.40
CA GLU A 175 -18.31 14.85 4.45
C GLU A 175 -16.84 15.25 4.65
N GLU A 176 -16.25 14.86 5.79
CA GLU A 176 -14.87 15.16 6.16
C GLU A 176 -13.89 14.23 5.44
N LYS A 177 -12.75 14.78 5.05
CA LYS A 177 -11.69 14.02 4.38
C LYS A 177 -10.49 13.84 5.29
N SER A 178 -9.89 12.65 5.18
CA SER A 178 -8.64 12.34 5.84
C SER A 178 -7.43 12.81 5.02
N ILE A 179 -6.35 13.11 5.71
CA ILE A 179 -5.05 13.41 5.12
C ILE A 179 -4.08 12.31 5.53
N VAL A 180 -3.44 11.71 4.54
CA VAL A 180 -2.38 10.73 4.75
C VAL A 180 -1.11 11.23 4.07
N GLY A 181 0.03 11.08 4.76
CA GLY A 181 1.31 11.50 4.23
C GLY A 181 2.46 10.64 4.71
N ARG A 182 3.52 10.64 3.92
CA ARG A 182 4.78 9.97 4.19
C ARG A 182 5.95 10.80 3.72
N LEU A 183 6.99 10.83 4.53
CA LEU A 183 8.32 11.30 4.15
C LEU A 183 9.29 10.13 4.30
N ASN A 184 10.09 9.86 3.29
CA ASN A 184 11.19 8.93 3.34
C ASN A 184 12.50 9.62 3.02
N TYR A 185 13.56 9.24 3.71
CA TYR A 185 14.89 9.81 3.56
C TYR A 185 15.96 8.71 3.57
N SER A 186 16.69 8.62 2.47
CA SER A 186 17.84 7.75 2.30
C SER A 186 19.11 8.61 2.29
N PRO A 187 19.79 8.80 3.42
CA PRO A 187 21.01 9.64 3.50
C PRO A 187 22.20 9.04 2.75
N SER A 188 22.20 7.73 2.57
CA SER A 188 23.23 6.99 1.86
C SER A 188 22.70 5.64 1.41
N LEU A 189 23.39 5.00 0.48
CA LEU A 189 23.02 3.65 0.03
C LEU A 189 22.92 2.67 1.20
N GLY A 190 21.81 1.96 1.26
CA GLY A 190 21.51 0.94 2.25
C GLY A 190 20.92 1.43 3.58
N LEU A 191 20.68 2.71 3.75
CA LEU A 191 19.95 3.25 4.91
C LEU A 191 18.73 4.04 4.45
N ASP A 192 17.55 3.60 4.86
CA ASP A 192 16.26 4.28 4.61
C ASP A 192 15.57 4.56 5.93
N LEU A 193 15.06 5.77 6.08
CA LEU A 193 14.29 6.23 7.23
C LEU A 193 12.93 6.72 6.72
N GLY A 194 11.85 6.35 7.39
CA GLY A 194 10.50 6.73 7.02
C GLY A 194 9.69 7.26 8.19
N GLY A 195 8.85 8.24 7.91
CA GLY A 195 7.82 8.72 8.83
C GLY A 195 6.52 8.95 8.08
N SER A 196 5.40 8.55 8.64
CA SER A 196 4.09 8.70 8.01
C SER A 196 3.00 8.98 9.03
N PHE A 197 1.92 9.54 8.56
CA PHE A 197 0.75 9.86 9.36
C PHE A 197 -0.54 9.66 8.55
N HIS A 198 -1.62 9.42 9.26
CA HIS A 198 -2.99 9.46 8.77
C HIS A 198 -3.84 10.18 9.82
N VAL A 199 -4.59 11.20 9.42
CA VAL A 199 -5.45 11.98 10.31
C VAL A 199 -6.75 12.33 9.59
N GLY A 200 -7.88 12.16 10.27
CA GLY A 200 -9.20 12.53 9.77
C GLY A 200 -10.32 12.02 10.65
N ALA A 201 -11.52 12.48 10.38
CA ALA A 201 -12.71 11.97 11.05
C ALA A 201 -13.03 10.55 10.55
N TYR A 202 -13.57 9.72 11.44
CA TYR A 202 -13.91 8.32 11.13
C TYR A 202 -15.38 7.99 11.39
N ASP A 203 -16.04 8.75 12.23
CA ASP A 203 -17.45 8.54 12.57
C ASP A 203 -18.40 9.15 11.52
N ASP A 204 -19.64 8.68 11.49
CA ASP A 204 -20.65 9.14 10.53
C ASP A 204 -21.02 10.63 10.69
N SER A 205 -20.80 11.20 11.86
CA SER A 205 -21.04 12.63 12.11
C SER A 205 -19.88 13.54 11.73
N GLY A 206 -18.68 12.98 11.53
CA GLY A 206 -17.46 13.73 11.25
C GLY A 206 -16.88 14.48 12.45
N GLU A 207 -17.30 14.15 13.67
CA GLU A 207 -16.88 14.85 14.90
C GLU A 207 -15.67 14.16 15.57
N ASP A 208 -15.60 12.82 15.49
CA ASP A 208 -14.54 12.02 16.11
C ASP A 208 -13.36 11.79 15.15
N ASN A 209 -12.16 12.12 15.62
CA ASN A 209 -10.95 12.06 14.82
C ASN A 209 -10.08 10.85 15.19
N LEU A 210 -9.55 10.19 14.15
CA LEU A 210 -8.52 9.16 14.24
C LEU A 210 -7.18 9.73 13.78
N SER A 211 -6.14 9.48 14.57
CA SER A 211 -4.76 9.84 14.19
C SER A 211 -3.86 8.63 14.36
N ILE A 212 -3.15 8.25 13.29
CA ILE A 212 -2.17 7.17 13.29
C ILE A 212 -0.84 7.75 12.83
N PHE A 213 0.23 7.44 13.56
CA PHE A 213 1.60 7.81 13.20
C PHE A 213 2.46 6.57 13.13
N ALA A 214 3.34 6.51 12.15
CA ALA A 214 4.29 5.42 12.02
C ALA A 214 5.68 5.96 11.68
N VAL A 215 6.70 5.32 12.23
CA VAL A 215 8.11 5.50 11.86
C VAL A 215 8.68 4.16 11.47
N ASP A 216 9.57 4.15 10.52
CA ASP A 216 10.24 2.93 10.08
C ASP A 216 11.68 3.22 9.65
N ALA A 217 12.51 2.19 9.71
CA ALA A 217 13.86 2.23 9.23
C ALA A 217 14.24 0.92 8.55
N SER A 218 15.09 0.98 7.54
CA SER A 218 15.77 -0.19 7.02
C SER A 218 17.26 0.09 6.84
N TRP A 219 18.07 -0.89 7.18
CA TRP A 219 19.50 -0.81 7.03
C TRP A 219 20.05 -2.10 6.43
N ASN A 220 20.66 -1.97 5.27
CA ASN A 220 21.29 -3.08 4.56
C ASN A 220 22.77 -2.81 4.40
N ARG A 221 23.62 -3.71 4.93
CA ARG A 221 25.09 -3.61 4.81
C ARG A 221 25.72 -4.98 4.74
N GLY A 222 26.19 -5.36 3.55
CA GLY A 222 26.77 -6.68 3.33
C GLY A 222 25.75 -7.78 3.59
N PRO A 223 26.03 -8.74 4.48
CA PRO A 223 25.09 -9.83 4.78
C PRO A 223 23.99 -9.44 5.79
N LEU A 224 24.01 -8.23 6.32
CA LEU A 224 23.03 -7.77 7.31
C LEU A 224 21.92 -6.97 6.63
N ASP A 225 20.68 -7.40 6.86
CA ASP A 225 19.44 -6.69 6.50
C ASP A 225 18.61 -6.54 7.78
N MET A 226 18.39 -5.30 8.20
CA MET A 226 17.62 -4.97 9.40
C MET A 226 16.46 -4.06 9.01
N ARG A 227 15.26 -4.40 9.44
CA ARG A 227 14.04 -3.65 9.17
C ARG A 227 13.19 -3.51 10.43
N GLY A 228 12.63 -2.33 10.66
CA GLY A 228 11.77 -2.06 11.81
C GLY A 228 10.95 -0.81 11.65
#